data_3d318214528b6bb62eded73219a5d9f4
#
_entry.id   3d318214528b6bb62eded73219a5d9f4
#
_cell.length_a   1.000
_cell.length_b   1.000
_cell.length_c   1.000
_cell.angle_alpha   90.00
_cell.angle_beta   90.00
_cell.angle_gamma   90.00
#
_symmetry.space_group_name_H-M   'P 1'
#
loop_
_entity.id
_entity.type
_entity.pdbx_description
1 polymer ?
#
loop_
_entity_poly.entity_id
_entity_poly.type
_entity_poly.pdbx_seq_one_letter_code
_entity_poly.pdbx_strand_id
1 'polypeptide(L)'
;YGSAVRAKYARARVKAIDTSKALAMPGVYAVITADDIPGSNLVGHIKHDQYTLVPIGGLTHYLGDAICLVVAQDQETLEKAKKLIQVDYEVLPAVHSPWEAAAEDAPRVFDEEGTNVQAVRHVSRGDAAGAIANSKYIISQHFETPWTEHAFLEPECCVAYRDLDGSIMLLTTDQSAHTTLHECSLLLGTKNIKVQNQLVEDLYINTSSIFVSGTNQI
;
A
#
# COMPACT_ATOMS: atom_id res chain seq x y z
N TYR A 1 1.10 6.80 -18.47
CA TYR A 1 1.42 7.04 -17.06
C TYR A 1 0.28 6.56 -16.19
N GLY A 2 0.61 6.03 -15.00
CA GLY A 2 -0.39 5.59 -14.04
C GLY A 2 -0.03 5.99 -12.62
N SER A 3 -1.03 6.38 -11.80
CA SER A 3 -0.83 6.71 -10.40
C SER A 3 -2.13 6.54 -9.61
N ALA A 4 -1.99 6.24 -8.33
CA ALA A 4 -3.12 6.05 -7.44
C ALA A 4 -3.71 7.37 -6.93
N VAL A 5 -5.03 7.39 -6.77
CA VAL A 5 -5.74 8.35 -5.92
C VAL A 5 -5.74 7.78 -4.51
N ARG A 6 -5.23 8.54 -3.56
CA ARG A 6 -5.04 8.12 -2.17
C ARG A 6 -6.19 8.56 -1.27
N ALA A 7 -6.42 7.80 -0.21
CA ALA A 7 -7.42 8.12 0.81
C ALA A 7 -7.15 9.46 1.50
N LYS A 8 -8.22 10.19 1.82
CA LYS A 8 -8.15 11.47 2.54
C LYS A 8 -8.25 11.31 4.06
N TYR A 9 -8.68 10.15 4.53
CA TYR A 9 -8.93 9.87 5.94
C TYR A 9 -8.24 8.57 6.35
N ALA A 10 -7.61 8.59 7.50
CA ALA A 10 -6.89 7.44 8.04
C ALA A 10 -7.82 6.25 8.32
N ARG A 11 -9.05 6.51 8.78
CA ARG A 11 -10.07 5.49 8.94
C ARG A 11 -11.42 6.01 8.47
N ALA A 12 -11.89 5.47 7.38
CA ALA A 12 -13.18 5.82 6.79
C ALA A 12 -13.70 4.65 5.95
N ARG A 13 -15.02 4.51 5.88
CA ARG A 13 -15.67 3.60 4.93
C ARG A 13 -15.86 4.32 3.59
N VAL A 14 -15.40 3.71 2.52
CA VAL A 14 -15.62 4.22 1.15
C VAL A 14 -17.06 3.91 0.75
N LYS A 15 -17.89 4.94 0.56
CA LYS A 15 -19.31 4.78 0.21
C LYS A 15 -19.57 4.80 -1.29
N ALA A 16 -18.83 5.65 -2.00
CA ALA A 16 -18.94 5.76 -3.44
C ALA A 16 -17.65 6.33 -4.05
N ILE A 17 -17.38 5.98 -5.29
CA ILE A 17 -16.26 6.50 -6.09
C ILE A 17 -16.85 6.96 -7.43
N ASP A 18 -16.87 8.28 -7.68
CA ASP A 18 -17.29 8.84 -8.97
C ASP A 18 -16.05 9.13 -9.82
N THR A 19 -15.89 8.34 -10.87
CA THR A 19 -14.79 8.41 -11.84
C THR A 19 -15.21 9.08 -13.15
N SER A 20 -16.48 9.44 -13.30
CA SER A 20 -17.10 9.85 -14.57
C SER A 20 -16.41 11.04 -15.22
N LYS A 21 -16.11 12.08 -14.44
CA LYS A 21 -15.44 13.29 -14.94
C LYS A 21 -14.00 13.04 -15.37
N ALA A 22 -13.29 12.17 -14.67
CA ALA A 22 -11.94 11.79 -15.01
C ALA A 22 -11.90 10.96 -16.29
N LEU A 23 -12.79 9.97 -16.43
CA LEU A 23 -12.92 9.15 -17.64
C LEU A 23 -13.33 9.95 -18.88
N ALA A 24 -14.12 11.02 -18.72
CA ALA A 24 -14.50 11.91 -19.80
C ALA A 24 -13.38 12.87 -20.24
N MET A 25 -12.29 12.96 -19.50
CA MET A 25 -11.19 13.88 -19.81
C MET A 25 -10.34 13.33 -20.97
N PRO A 26 -10.09 14.13 -22.04
CA PRO A 26 -9.22 13.72 -23.14
C PRO A 26 -7.83 13.33 -22.64
N GLY A 27 -7.29 12.22 -23.14
CA GLY A 27 -5.99 11.69 -22.77
C GLY A 27 -6.00 10.79 -21.53
N VAL A 28 -7.14 10.56 -20.88
CA VAL A 28 -7.33 9.52 -19.87
C VAL A 28 -7.73 8.22 -20.55
N TYR A 29 -6.99 7.15 -20.29
CA TYR A 29 -7.23 5.83 -20.88
C TYR A 29 -8.11 4.96 -20.01
N ALA A 30 -7.91 5.02 -18.69
CA ALA A 30 -8.67 4.23 -17.74
C ALA A 30 -8.64 4.85 -16.34
N VAL A 31 -9.67 4.52 -15.54
CA VAL A 31 -9.67 4.62 -14.08
C VAL A 31 -10.05 3.25 -13.56
N ILE A 32 -9.13 2.61 -12.86
CA ILE A 32 -9.24 1.24 -12.36
C ILE A 32 -9.63 1.31 -10.89
N THR A 33 -10.67 0.60 -10.51
CA THR A 33 -11.14 0.45 -9.14
C THR A 33 -10.93 -0.98 -8.65
N ALA A 34 -11.29 -1.27 -7.41
CA ALA A 34 -11.20 -2.62 -6.86
C ALA A 34 -12.01 -3.66 -7.67
N ASP A 35 -13.12 -3.24 -8.27
CA ASP A 35 -14.00 -4.11 -9.06
C ASP A 35 -13.38 -4.53 -10.40
N ASP A 36 -12.37 -3.80 -10.86
CA ASP A 36 -11.67 -4.08 -12.13
C ASP A 36 -10.49 -5.05 -11.94
N ILE A 37 -10.17 -5.42 -10.70
CA ILE A 37 -9.07 -6.33 -10.39
C ILE A 37 -9.49 -7.77 -10.72
N PRO A 38 -8.80 -8.45 -11.68
CA PRO A 38 -9.25 -9.75 -12.16
C PRO A 38 -8.97 -10.91 -11.20
N GLY A 39 -8.07 -10.73 -10.26
CA GLY A 39 -7.70 -11.74 -9.26
C GLY A 39 -8.04 -11.33 -7.84
N SER A 40 -7.10 -11.50 -6.92
CA SER A 40 -7.27 -11.09 -5.53
C SER A 40 -6.94 -9.62 -5.36
N ASN A 41 -7.85 -8.85 -4.77
CA ASN A 41 -7.58 -7.47 -4.34
C ASN A 41 -6.88 -7.40 -2.98
N LEU A 42 -6.66 -8.53 -2.32
CA LEU A 42 -5.96 -8.60 -1.05
C LEU A 42 -4.52 -9.06 -1.27
N VAL A 43 -3.61 -8.27 -0.74
CA VAL A 43 -2.17 -8.53 -0.73
C VAL A 43 -1.65 -8.51 0.70
N GLY A 44 -0.41 -8.92 0.91
CA GLY A 44 0.25 -8.90 2.22
C GLY A 44 1.31 -9.97 2.33
N HIS A 45 2.42 -9.63 2.94
CA HIS A 45 3.60 -10.48 2.97
C HIS A 45 3.43 -11.74 3.86
N ILE A 46 2.67 -11.62 4.95
CA ILE A 46 2.42 -12.72 5.90
C ILE A 46 0.93 -13.08 5.90
N LYS A 47 0.07 -12.05 5.97
CA LYS A 47 -1.37 -12.17 5.83
C LYS A 47 -1.81 -11.36 4.61
N HIS A 48 -2.69 -11.91 3.80
CA HIS A 48 -3.31 -11.19 2.69
C HIS A 48 -4.54 -10.42 3.21
N ASP A 49 -4.30 -9.37 4.00
CA ASP A 49 -5.32 -8.55 4.67
C ASP A 49 -5.33 -7.08 4.26
N GLN A 50 -4.47 -6.70 3.32
CA GLN A 50 -4.33 -5.33 2.82
C GLN A 50 -4.94 -5.21 1.44
N TYR A 51 -5.80 -4.21 1.25
CA TYR A 51 -6.35 -3.92 -0.08
C TYR A 51 -5.28 -3.33 -0.99
N THR A 52 -5.20 -3.82 -2.22
CA THR A 52 -4.48 -3.12 -3.30
C THR A 52 -5.20 -1.83 -3.68
N LEU A 53 -6.53 -1.91 -3.84
CA LEU A 53 -7.43 -0.76 -3.99
C LEU A 53 -8.60 -0.94 -3.03
N VAL A 54 -8.88 0.06 -2.20
CA VAL A 54 -9.98 -0.03 -1.22
C VAL A 54 -11.32 -0.08 -1.96
N PRO A 55 -12.10 -1.15 -1.81
CA PRO A 55 -13.38 -1.30 -2.50
C PRO A 55 -14.46 -0.37 -1.90
N ILE A 56 -15.54 -0.16 -2.65
CA ILE A 56 -16.77 0.43 -2.09
C ILE A 56 -17.27 -0.49 -0.97
N GLY A 57 -17.56 0.09 0.19
CA GLY A 57 -17.89 -0.62 1.44
C GLY A 57 -16.68 -0.97 2.29
N GLY A 58 -15.46 -0.95 1.74
CA GLY A 58 -14.20 -1.21 2.47
C GLY A 58 -13.79 -0.05 3.38
N LEU A 59 -12.90 -0.36 4.32
CA LEU A 59 -12.29 0.62 5.24
C LEU A 59 -10.92 1.04 4.74
N THR A 60 -10.60 2.33 4.91
CA THR A 60 -9.23 2.81 4.84
C THR A 60 -8.54 2.58 6.18
N HIS A 61 -7.25 2.25 6.15
CA HIS A 61 -6.44 1.98 7.34
C HIS A 61 -5.41 3.07 7.61
N TYR A 62 -5.07 3.87 6.58
CA TYR A 62 -4.13 5.01 6.67
C TYR A 62 -4.36 6.00 5.51
N LEU A 63 -3.74 7.18 5.57
CA LEU A 63 -3.88 8.22 4.54
C LEU A 63 -3.29 7.83 3.18
N GLY A 64 -2.43 6.83 3.14
CA GLY A 64 -1.80 6.32 1.93
C GLY A 64 -2.62 5.30 1.16
N ASP A 65 -3.70 4.76 1.70
CA ASP A 65 -4.50 3.73 1.04
C ASP A 65 -4.95 4.15 -0.36
N ALA A 66 -4.73 3.27 -1.34
CA ALA A 66 -5.13 3.52 -2.71
C ALA A 66 -6.62 3.22 -2.92
N ILE A 67 -7.33 4.18 -3.52
CA ILE A 67 -8.77 4.06 -3.80
C ILE A 67 -9.01 3.62 -5.24
N CYS A 68 -8.31 4.24 -6.19
CA CYS A 68 -8.34 3.87 -7.60
C CYS A 68 -7.04 4.25 -8.28
N LEU A 69 -6.78 3.65 -9.44
CA LEU A 69 -5.62 3.93 -10.28
C LEU A 69 -6.07 4.67 -11.54
N VAL A 70 -5.50 5.83 -11.81
CA VAL A 70 -5.74 6.58 -13.04
C VAL A 70 -4.62 6.30 -14.04
N VAL A 71 -4.97 6.06 -15.30
CA VAL A 71 -4.04 5.85 -16.41
C VAL A 71 -4.27 6.92 -17.46
N ALA A 72 -3.22 7.66 -17.81
CA ALA A 72 -3.29 8.77 -18.76
C ALA A 72 -2.06 8.82 -19.69
N GLN A 73 -2.20 9.57 -20.79
CA GLN A 73 -1.16 9.70 -21.83
C GLN A 73 0.11 10.40 -21.34
N ASP A 74 -0.02 11.34 -20.39
CA ASP A 74 1.08 12.12 -19.82
C ASP A 74 0.80 12.47 -18.37
N GLN A 75 1.84 12.95 -17.67
CA GLN A 75 1.79 13.26 -16.25
C GLN A 75 0.86 14.44 -15.92
N GLU A 76 0.80 15.45 -16.78
CA GLU A 76 -0.04 16.62 -16.55
C GLU A 76 -1.53 16.23 -16.61
N THR A 77 -1.91 15.44 -17.62
CA THR A 77 -3.26 14.87 -17.75
C THR A 77 -3.61 13.98 -16.57
N LEU A 78 -2.67 13.12 -16.16
CA LEU A 78 -2.82 12.24 -15.01
C LEU A 78 -3.15 13.01 -13.72
N GLU A 79 -2.37 14.04 -13.40
CA GLU A 79 -2.57 14.83 -12.18
C GLU A 79 -3.87 15.67 -12.22
N LYS A 80 -4.28 16.12 -13.41
CA LYS A 80 -5.58 16.78 -13.58
C LYS A 80 -6.74 15.79 -13.38
N ALA A 81 -6.65 14.62 -13.97
CA ALA A 81 -7.68 13.58 -13.87
C ALA A 81 -7.87 13.09 -12.45
N LYS A 82 -6.78 12.86 -11.69
CA LYS A 82 -6.84 12.48 -10.27
C LYS A 82 -7.67 13.45 -9.43
N LYS A 83 -7.58 14.75 -9.71
CA LYS A 83 -8.34 15.80 -8.99
C LYS A 83 -9.83 15.80 -9.31
N LEU A 84 -10.25 15.17 -10.40
CA LEU A 84 -11.66 15.05 -10.80
C LEU A 84 -12.38 13.86 -10.16
N ILE A 85 -11.63 12.91 -9.62
CA ILE A 85 -12.18 11.77 -8.88
C ILE A 85 -12.82 12.27 -7.58
N GLN A 86 -14.07 11.87 -7.36
CA GLN A 86 -14.81 12.19 -6.15
C GLN A 86 -15.07 10.91 -5.37
N VAL A 87 -14.67 10.91 -4.10
CA VAL A 87 -14.87 9.78 -3.21
C VAL A 87 -15.72 10.23 -2.04
N ASP A 88 -16.83 9.54 -1.80
CA ASP A 88 -17.69 9.74 -0.64
C ASP A 88 -17.24 8.82 0.49
N TYR A 89 -17.02 9.41 1.66
CA TYR A 89 -16.51 8.74 2.85
C TYR A 89 -17.44 8.88 4.04
N GLU A 90 -17.65 7.79 4.75
CA GLU A 90 -18.11 7.80 6.13
C GLU A 90 -16.90 7.77 7.05
N VAL A 91 -16.57 8.93 7.62
CA VAL A 91 -15.39 9.08 8.48
C VAL A 91 -15.63 8.40 9.83
N LEU A 92 -14.70 7.60 10.27
CA LEU A 92 -14.76 6.81 11.50
C LEU A 92 -13.64 7.22 12.46
N PRO A 93 -13.81 6.99 13.78
CA PRO A 93 -12.75 7.22 14.74
C PRO A 93 -11.49 6.41 14.37
N ALA A 94 -10.35 7.07 14.31
CA ALA A 94 -9.05 6.45 14.06
C ALA A 94 -8.23 6.41 15.35
N VAL A 95 -7.31 5.46 15.46
CA VAL A 95 -6.29 5.39 16.52
C VAL A 95 -4.95 5.86 15.97
N HIS A 96 -4.25 6.69 16.73
CA HIS A 96 -3.02 7.34 16.29
C HIS A 96 -1.80 6.96 17.13
N SER A 97 -2.00 6.15 18.17
CA SER A 97 -0.90 5.67 19.00
C SER A 97 -1.08 4.21 19.43
N PRO A 98 0.01 3.49 19.72
CA PRO A 98 -0.07 2.13 20.27
C PRO A 98 -0.84 2.07 21.61
N TRP A 99 -0.75 3.12 22.41
CA TRP A 99 -1.43 3.22 23.70
C TRP A 99 -2.94 3.33 23.54
N GLU A 100 -3.40 4.18 22.59
CA GLU A 100 -4.82 4.25 22.24
C GLU A 100 -5.30 2.93 21.66
N ALA A 101 -4.52 2.32 20.76
CA ALA A 101 -4.87 1.05 20.12
C ALA A 101 -4.98 -0.11 21.11
N ALA A 102 -4.21 -0.09 22.22
CA ALA A 102 -4.21 -1.11 23.24
C ALA A 102 -5.36 -0.98 24.24
N ALA A 103 -6.11 0.14 24.27
CA ALA A 103 -7.26 0.30 25.13
C ALA A 103 -8.35 -0.73 24.78
N GLU A 104 -9.08 -1.18 25.81
CA GLU A 104 -10.09 -2.26 25.66
C GLU A 104 -11.24 -1.85 24.71
N ASP A 105 -11.62 -0.57 24.73
CA ASP A 105 -12.69 0.03 23.93
C ASP A 105 -12.18 0.69 22.63
N ALA A 106 -10.89 0.52 22.29
CA ALA A 106 -10.31 1.11 21.10
C ALA A 106 -11.00 0.62 19.82
N PRO A 107 -11.23 1.50 18.83
CA PRO A 107 -11.65 1.09 17.51
C PRO A 107 -10.66 0.08 16.92
N ARG A 108 -11.16 -0.97 16.29
CA ARG A 108 -10.31 -1.98 15.64
C ARG A 108 -9.74 -1.40 14.34
N VAL A 109 -8.45 -1.59 14.11
CA VAL A 109 -7.80 -1.19 12.85
C VAL A 109 -8.31 -2.08 11.72
N PHE A 110 -8.39 -3.38 11.98
CA PHE A 110 -9.03 -4.37 11.10
C PHE A 110 -10.31 -4.85 11.77
N ASP A 111 -11.46 -4.62 11.14
CA ASP A 111 -12.78 -4.96 11.73
C ASP A 111 -12.92 -6.48 12.01
N GLU A 112 -12.24 -7.31 11.24
CA GLU A 112 -12.27 -8.78 11.32
C GLU A 112 -11.40 -9.33 12.46
N GLU A 113 -10.48 -8.52 12.97
CA GLU A 113 -9.57 -8.92 14.05
C GLU A 113 -10.18 -8.62 15.42
N GLY A 114 -10.11 -9.57 16.33
CA GLY A 114 -10.60 -9.42 17.70
C GLY A 114 -9.77 -8.47 18.57
N THR A 115 -8.61 -8.02 18.08
CA THR A 115 -7.63 -7.21 18.81
C THR A 115 -6.81 -6.34 17.86
N ASN A 116 -6.30 -5.21 18.37
CA ASN A 116 -5.30 -4.39 17.68
C ASN A 116 -3.85 -4.88 17.91
N VAL A 117 -3.67 -5.97 18.65
CA VAL A 117 -2.35 -6.57 18.86
C VAL A 117 -2.03 -7.51 17.71
N GLN A 118 -1.17 -7.06 16.81
CA GLN A 118 -0.80 -7.81 15.61
C GLN A 118 -0.06 -9.12 15.94
N ALA A 119 0.88 -9.08 16.87
CA ALA A 119 1.64 -10.25 17.27
C ALA A 119 2.24 -10.10 18.68
N VAL A 120 2.30 -11.20 19.40
CA VAL A 120 3.06 -11.30 20.66
C VAL A 120 4.18 -12.30 20.43
N ARG A 121 5.41 -11.91 20.75
CA ARG A 121 6.59 -12.77 20.71
C ARG A 121 7.24 -12.75 22.09
N HIS A 122 7.39 -13.91 22.68
CA HIS A 122 8.05 -14.07 23.98
C HIS A 122 9.35 -14.84 23.80
N VAL A 123 10.45 -14.24 24.22
CA VAL A 123 11.77 -14.89 24.26
C VAL A 123 12.31 -14.77 25.67
N SER A 124 12.64 -15.88 26.31
CA SER A 124 13.21 -15.88 27.65
C SER A 124 14.39 -16.84 27.74
N ARG A 125 15.38 -16.48 28.58
CA ARG A 125 16.51 -17.34 28.91
C ARG A 125 16.87 -17.16 30.39
N GLY A 126 16.86 -18.26 31.13
CA GLY A 126 17.10 -18.25 32.57
C GLY A 126 15.99 -17.55 33.36
N ASP A 127 16.30 -17.10 34.57
CA ASP A 127 15.39 -16.36 35.44
C ASP A 127 15.73 -14.87 35.39
N ALA A 128 15.17 -14.16 34.38
CA ALA A 128 15.39 -12.73 34.22
C ALA A 128 14.78 -11.90 35.35
N ALA A 129 13.60 -12.29 35.86
CA ALA A 129 12.92 -11.57 36.94
C ALA A 129 13.74 -11.64 38.23
N GLY A 130 14.23 -12.84 38.62
CA GLY A 130 15.10 -13.01 39.76
C GLY A 130 16.45 -12.29 39.63
N ALA A 131 17.03 -12.29 38.42
CA ALA A 131 18.28 -11.57 38.17
C ALA A 131 18.10 -10.05 38.32
N ILE A 132 17.01 -9.49 37.83
CA ILE A 132 16.68 -8.06 38.00
C ILE A 132 16.45 -7.74 39.49
N ALA A 133 15.63 -8.53 40.17
CA ALA A 133 15.32 -8.31 41.60
C ALA A 133 16.57 -8.36 42.50
N ASN A 134 17.56 -9.16 42.15
CA ASN A 134 18.84 -9.29 42.91
C ASN A 134 19.93 -8.34 42.37
N SER A 135 19.65 -7.49 41.38
CA SER A 135 20.63 -6.56 40.86
C SER A 135 20.87 -5.40 41.84
N LYS A 136 22.15 -5.01 42.00
CA LYS A 136 22.53 -3.88 42.87
C LYS A 136 21.97 -2.53 42.34
N TYR A 137 21.85 -2.40 41.04
CA TYR A 137 21.34 -1.20 40.38
C TYR A 137 20.28 -1.61 39.38
N ILE A 138 19.11 -0.96 39.42
CA ILE A 138 18.03 -1.12 38.48
C ILE A 138 17.71 0.27 37.91
N ILE A 139 17.69 0.38 36.60
CA ILE A 139 17.29 1.58 35.90
C ILE A 139 16.04 1.22 35.10
N SER A 140 14.97 2.00 35.29
CA SER A 140 13.74 1.91 34.51
C SER A 140 13.46 3.29 33.92
N GLN A 141 13.39 3.38 32.59
CA GLN A 141 13.23 4.65 31.89
C GLN A 141 12.40 4.44 30.65
N HIS A 142 11.62 5.47 30.29
CA HIS A 142 10.94 5.56 29.01
C HIS A 142 11.90 6.13 27.96
N PHE A 143 11.95 5.46 26.80
CA PHE A 143 12.72 5.90 25.63
C PHE A 143 11.77 6.08 24.45
N GLU A 144 11.91 7.18 23.75
CA GLU A 144 11.13 7.48 22.56
C GLU A 144 12.05 7.99 21.45
N THR A 145 11.86 7.50 20.23
CA THR A 145 12.52 7.99 19.04
C THR A 145 11.49 8.68 18.15
N PRO A 146 11.84 9.79 17.47
CA PRO A 146 10.91 10.43 16.53
C PRO A 146 10.65 9.54 15.33
N TRP A 147 9.53 9.78 14.67
CA TRP A 147 9.26 9.25 13.35
C TRP A 147 10.28 9.80 12.37
N THR A 148 10.87 8.93 11.56
CA THR A 148 11.90 9.31 10.60
C THR A 148 11.60 8.67 9.26
N GLU A 149 11.49 9.51 8.22
CA GLU A 149 11.38 9.05 6.83
C GLU A 149 12.75 8.54 6.36
N HIS A 150 12.77 7.44 5.65
CA HIS A 150 13.99 6.83 5.11
C HIS A 150 14.65 7.69 4.03
N ALA A 151 13.85 8.45 3.27
CA ALA A 151 14.28 9.36 2.22
C ALA A 151 15.24 8.71 1.22
N PHE A 152 14.85 7.60 0.61
CA PHE A 152 15.63 6.89 -0.38
C PHE A 152 16.04 7.81 -1.53
N LEU A 153 17.28 7.68 -2.00
CA LEU A 153 17.75 8.39 -3.18
C LEU A 153 17.09 7.87 -4.46
N GLU A 154 16.88 6.57 -4.54
CA GLU A 154 16.22 5.92 -5.65
C GLU A 154 14.70 5.93 -5.45
N PRO A 155 13.92 6.69 -6.25
CA PRO A 155 12.47 6.64 -6.20
C PRO A 155 11.95 5.31 -6.74
N GLU A 156 10.84 4.85 -6.20
CA GLU A 156 10.20 3.63 -6.68
C GLU A 156 9.44 3.89 -7.98
N CYS A 157 9.62 3.02 -8.96
CA CYS A 157 8.81 3.00 -10.17
C CYS A 157 8.65 1.58 -10.72
N CYS A 158 7.66 1.43 -11.59
CA CYS A 158 7.43 0.19 -12.30
C CYS A 158 7.06 0.47 -13.75
N VAL A 159 7.59 -0.33 -14.66
CA VAL A 159 7.20 -0.36 -16.07
C VAL A 159 6.62 -1.72 -16.37
N ALA A 160 5.44 -1.75 -16.97
CA ALA A 160 4.77 -2.98 -17.39
C ALA A 160 4.57 -2.99 -18.90
N TYR A 161 4.86 -4.12 -19.54
CA TYR A 161 4.60 -4.31 -20.97
C TYR A 161 4.34 -5.78 -21.29
N ARG A 162 3.77 -6.03 -22.48
CA ARG A 162 3.60 -7.37 -22.98
C ARG A 162 4.85 -7.80 -23.74
N ASP A 163 5.49 -8.88 -23.29
CA ASP A 163 6.67 -9.44 -23.94
C ASP A 163 6.28 -10.19 -25.23
N LEU A 164 7.27 -10.51 -26.06
CA LEU A 164 7.09 -11.18 -27.36
C LEU A 164 6.44 -12.57 -27.25
N ASP A 165 6.64 -13.25 -26.14
CA ASP A 165 6.02 -14.56 -25.85
C ASP A 165 4.61 -14.43 -25.26
N GLY A 166 4.07 -13.21 -25.16
CA GLY A 166 2.74 -12.92 -24.62
C GLY A 166 2.68 -12.84 -23.09
N SER A 167 3.80 -13.00 -22.38
CA SER A 167 3.87 -12.79 -20.94
C SER A 167 3.78 -11.31 -20.59
N ILE A 168 3.39 -11.00 -19.35
CA ILE A 168 3.47 -9.64 -18.79
C ILE A 168 4.86 -9.50 -18.18
N MET A 169 5.66 -8.57 -18.68
CA MET A 169 6.94 -8.20 -18.10
C MET A 169 6.76 -7.00 -17.17
N LEU A 170 7.28 -7.10 -15.95
CA LEU A 170 7.35 -6.02 -14.96
C LEU A 170 8.82 -5.70 -14.72
N LEU A 171 9.20 -4.45 -14.98
CA LEU A 171 10.48 -3.90 -14.56
C LEU A 171 10.22 -3.05 -13.32
N THR A 172 10.84 -3.39 -12.20
CA THR A 172 10.57 -2.76 -10.90
C THR A 172 11.88 -2.37 -10.21
N THR A 173 11.79 -1.43 -9.28
CA THR A 173 12.91 -1.02 -8.42
C THR A 173 12.81 -1.60 -7.01
N ASP A 174 11.92 -2.56 -6.80
CA ASP A 174 11.75 -3.21 -5.49
C ASP A 174 12.95 -4.10 -5.11
N GLN A 175 12.99 -4.52 -3.84
CA GLN A 175 14.05 -5.37 -3.30
C GLN A 175 13.77 -6.88 -3.44
N SER A 176 12.59 -7.27 -3.92
CA SER A 176 12.18 -8.68 -3.97
C SER A 176 11.33 -9.03 -5.19
N ALA A 177 11.99 -9.35 -6.31
CA ALA A 177 11.34 -9.78 -7.54
C ALA A 177 10.38 -10.97 -7.34
N HIS A 178 10.69 -11.88 -6.43
CA HIS A 178 9.84 -13.05 -6.15
C HIS A 178 8.56 -12.66 -5.40
N THR A 179 8.62 -11.73 -4.45
CA THR A 179 7.43 -11.22 -3.76
C THR A 179 6.55 -10.46 -4.74
N THR A 180 7.11 -9.57 -5.53
CA THR A 180 6.38 -8.84 -6.59
C THR A 180 5.73 -9.79 -7.59
N LEU A 181 6.45 -10.83 -8.04
CA LEU A 181 5.89 -11.86 -8.91
C LEU A 181 4.69 -12.57 -8.27
N HIS A 182 4.82 -12.94 -7.00
CA HIS A 182 3.75 -13.63 -6.27
C HIS A 182 2.50 -12.74 -6.14
N GLU A 183 2.66 -11.54 -5.60
CA GLU A 183 1.56 -10.59 -5.37
C GLU A 183 0.88 -10.17 -6.69
N CYS A 184 1.66 -9.85 -7.73
CA CYS A 184 1.10 -9.53 -9.04
C CYS A 184 0.40 -10.73 -9.69
N SER A 185 0.86 -11.96 -9.46
CA SER A 185 0.19 -13.16 -9.96
C SER A 185 -1.16 -13.36 -9.30
N LEU A 186 -1.27 -13.11 -8.00
CA LEU A 186 -2.54 -13.14 -7.27
C LEU A 186 -3.49 -12.04 -7.75
N LEU A 187 -3.00 -10.81 -7.85
CA LEU A 187 -3.76 -9.63 -8.26
C LEU A 187 -4.33 -9.78 -9.69
N LEU A 188 -3.48 -10.24 -10.61
CA LEU A 188 -3.85 -10.37 -12.03
C LEU A 188 -4.49 -11.73 -12.37
N GLY A 189 -4.56 -12.65 -11.40
CA GLY A 189 -5.14 -13.98 -11.61
C GLY A 189 -4.40 -14.83 -12.67
N THR A 190 -3.11 -14.57 -12.89
CA THR A 190 -2.31 -15.27 -13.90
C THR A 190 -0.88 -15.53 -13.43
N LYS A 191 -0.31 -16.64 -13.90
CA LYS A 191 1.12 -16.96 -13.69
C LYS A 191 2.01 -16.56 -14.86
N ASN A 192 1.42 -15.99 -15.93
CA ASN A 192 2.15 -15.60 -17.12
C ASN A 192 2.78 -14.19 -16.94
N ILE A 193 3.57 -14.04 -15.88
CA ILE A 193 4.24 -12.82 -15.48
C ILE A 193 5.72 -13.09 -15.30
N LYS A 194 6.53 -12.15 -15.70
CA LYS A 194 7.96 -12.08 -15.44
C LYS A 194 8.26 -10.78 -14.68
N VAL A 195 9.15 -10.84 -13.71
CA VAL A 195 9.60 -9.67 -12.93
C VAL A 195 11.11 -9.58 -13.03
N GLN A 196 11.58 -8.39 -13.28
CA GLN A 196 13.00 -8.06 -13.30
C GLN A 196 13.23 -6.77 -12.51
N ASN A 197 14.11 -6.83 -11.51
CA ASN A 197 14.51 -5.64 -10.78
C ASN A 197 15.53 -4.84 -11.58
N GLN A 198 15.33 -3.53 -11.64
CA GLN A 198 16.13 -2.58 -12.40
C GLN A 198 16.43 -1.36 -11.54
N LEU A 199 17.52 -0.67 -11.82
CA LEU A 199 17.74 0.68 -11.32
C LEU A 199 16.79 1.65 -12.03
N VAL A 200 16.34 2.70 -11.34
CA VAL A 200 15.43 3.71 -11.91
C VAL A 200 16.01 4.35 -13.18
N GLU A 201 17.31 4.59 -13.21
CA GLU A 201 17.99 5.17 -14.37
C GLU A 201 17.79 4.34 -15.64
N ASP A 202 17.79 3.02 -15.53
CA ASP A 202 17.57 2.12 -16.67
C ASP A 202 16.12 2.14 -17.15
N LEU A 203 15.16 2.43 -16.26
CA LEU A 203 13.72 2.48 -16.59
C LEU A 203 13.34 3.73 -17.39
N TYR A 204 14.06 4.86 -17.20
CA TYR A 204 13.79 6.08 -17.94
C TYR A 204 14.25 6.04 -19.40
N ILE A 205 15.15 5.15 -19.77
CA ILE A 205 15.76 5.07 -21.10
C ILE A 205 14.88 4.31 -22.11
N ASN A 206 13.98 3.43 -21.67
CA ASN A 206 13.19 2.52 -22.53
C ASN A 206 11.70 2.90 -22.62
N THR A 207 11.36 4.14 -22.83
CA THR A 207 10.01 4.69 -22.68
C THR A 207 9.06 4.49 -23.86
N SER A 208 8.72 3.28 -24.21
CA SER A 208 7.46 2.98 -24.93
C SER A 208 6.38 2.33 -24.04
N SER A 209 6.53 2.40 -22.71
CA SER A 209 5.83 1.57 -21.73
C SER A 209 5.06 2.40 -20.71
N ILE A 210 4.01 1.82 -20.15
CA ILE A 210 3.16 2.45 -19.13
C ILE A 210 3.96 2.58 -17.83
N PHE A 211 4.19 3.81 -17.37
CA PHE A 211 4.77 4.08 -16.05
C PHE A 211 3.70 4.01 -14.97
N VAL A 212 3.91 3.16 -13.98
CA VAL A 212 3.19 3.23 -12.71
C VAL A 212 4.19 3.68 -11.64
N SER A 213 4.17 4.95 -11.26
CA SER A 213 5.00 5.42 -10.16
C SER A 213 4.31 5.12 -8.84
N GLY A 214 4.91 4.26 -8.03
CA GLY A 214 4.59 4.16 -6.61
C GLY A 214 5.29 5.30 -5.87
N THR A 215 4.55 6.23 -5.29
CA THR A 215 5.12 7.15 -4.30
C THR A 215 5.27 6.40 -3.00
N ASN A 216 6.44 6.54 -2.36
CA ASN A 216 6.70 6.02 -1.03
C ASN A 216 5.54 6.31 -0.09
N GLN A 217 5.14 5.30 0.63
CA GLN A 217 4.12 5.38 1.66
C GLN A 217 4.76 6.02 2.90
N ILE A 218 4.25 7.14 3.31
CA ILE A 218 4.42 7.67 4.66
C ILE A 218 3.13 7.41 5.40
#